data_e7787841f1349126a65819843eca0197
#
_entry.id   e7787841f1349126a65819843eca0197
#
_cell.length_a   1.000
_cell.length_b   1.000
_cell.length_c   1.000
_cell.angle_alpha   90.00
_cell.angle_beta   90.00
_cell.angle_gamma   90.00
#
_symmetry.space_group_name_H-M   'P 1'
#
loop_
_entity.id
_entity.type
_entity.pdbx_description
1 polymer ?
#
loop_
_entity_poly.entity_id
_entity_poly.type
_entity_poly.pdbx_seq_one_letter_code
_entity_poly.pdbx_strand_id
1 'polypeptide(L)'
;VTVGAGERRESVDVGPPAWLHHHSGWSRRLDPRPGGPGSVVIDGLEPATTYRVWVEGPGMTRTDVGPVRTLDPPPGELLSRFTTISDTHIGETRFGFLGDIVEARPPDPAIEPYPERCARAALDEARRWGSELMVVKGDLTDRTRPREFDGIHALLTGSGLECVAQLGNHDVLRWIDAETELPGIDTADAGRIVVRDLPGARIVLGHSPIFRDHPGDLDAATVDRLGEAVADAAGPAVVCLHHPPQRWPVPRIYPPGLIRTASRALTSALQRANPATVVLAGHTHRTRRYTVDGTTVAEVGSTKDYPGVWAGYAVHEGGLRQVVRRISRPDVIRWTEATACGLGGQWGRWSPGRLDDRCWSFTWPAR
;
A
#
# COMPACT_ATOMS: atom_id res chain seq x y z
N VAL A 1 4.03 13.28 -9.22
CA VAL A 1 4.91 14.38 -8.76
C VAL A 1 4.15 15.17 -7.73
N THR A 2 4.67 15.32 -6.52
CA THR A 2 4.10 16.18 -5.49
C THR A 2 4.79 17.53 -5.59
N VAL A 3 4.02 18.59 -5.76
CA VAL A 3 4.53 19.96 -5.87
C VAL A 3 4.05 20.73 -4.64
N GLY A 4 4.97 21.32 -3.88
CA GLY A 4 4.64 22.17 -2.75
C GLY A 4 4.04 23.51 -3.22
N ALA A 5 2.93 23.96 -2.61
CA ALA A 5 2.15 25.08 -3.09
C ALA A 5 2.48 26.41 -2.40
N GLY A 6 2.72 27.40 -3.22
CA GLY A 6 2.37 28.80 -2.93
C GLY A 6 1.15 29.19 -3.76
N GLU A 7 0.59 30.39 -3.57
CA GLU A 7 -0.63 30.91 -4.24
C GLU A 7 -0.57 31.02 -5.77
N ARG A 8 -0.06 30.02 -6.49
CA ARG A 8 0.29 30.13 -7.91
C ARG A 8 -0.13 28.90 -8.68
N ARG A 9 -0.57 29.11 -9.91
CA ARG A 9 -0.87 28.04 -10.85
C ARG A 9 0.43 27.40 -11.31
N GLU A 10 0.58 26.11 -11.10
CA GLU A 10 1.75 25.32 -11.50
C GLU A 10 1.37 24.41 -12.66
N SER A 11 2.22 24.33 -13.65
CA SER A 11 2.08 23.35 -14.74
C SER A 11 3.16 22.28 -14.63
N VAL A 12 2.76 21.03 -14.81
CA VAL A 12 3.68 19.93 -15.00
C VAL A 12 3.74 19.65 -16.48
N ASP A 13 4.91 19.82 -17.07
CA ASP A 13 5.14 19.54 -18.49
C ASP A 13 5.95 18.26 -18.61
N VAL A 14 5.44 17.31 -19.38
CA VAL A 14 6.07 16.00 -19.61
C VAL A 14 6.35 15.89 -21.10
N GLY A 15 7.62 15.88 -21.46
CA GLY A 15 8.06 15.76 -22.85
C GLY A 15 8.94 14.53 -23.08
N PRO A 16 9.08 14.08 -24.32
CA PRO A 16 10.01 13.01 -24.67
C PRO A 16 11.47 13.44 -24.44
N PRO A 17 12.41 12.49 -24.32
CA PRO A 17 13.84 12.80 -24.22
C PRO A 17 14.30 13.72 -25.36
N ALA A 18 15.26 14.59 -25.09
CA ALA A 18 15.72 15.64 -26.01
C ALA A 18 16.19 15.16 -27.41
N TRP A 19 16.41 13.87 -27.61
CA TRP A 19 16.78 13.25 -28.88
C TRP A 19 15.59 12.69 -29.68
N LEU A 20 14.36 12.69 -29.11
CA LEU A 20 13.14 12.36 -29.81
C LEU A 20 12.45 13.66 -30.30
N HIS A 21 12.89 14.14 -31.46
CA HIS A 21 12.17 15.20 -32.16
C HIS A 21 10.85 14.66 -32.71
N HIS A 22 9.73 15.28 -32.32
CA HIS A 22 8.37 15.09 -32.76
C HIS A 22 7.40 14.34 -31.81
N HIS A 23 7.22 14.84 -30.59
CA HIS A 23 5.93 14.66 -29.95
C HIS A 23 5.53 15.93 -29.18
N SER A 24 4.28 16.34 -29.35
CA SER A 24 3.68 17.44 -28.60
C SER A 24 3.88 17.25 -27.11
N GLY A 25 4.52 18.21 -26.47
CA GLY A 25 4.68 18.19 -25.01
C GLY A 25 3.34 18.06 -24.32
N TRP A 26 3.30 17.24 -23.29
CA TRP A 26 2.13 17.06 -22.45
C TRP A 26 2.23 18.02 -21.28
N SER A 27 1.25 18.89 -21.13
CA SER A 27 1.15 19.74 -19.95
C SER A 27 -0.12 19.44 -19.19
N ARG A 28 -0.01 19.33 -17.87
CA ARG A 28 -1.15 19.26 -16.95
C ARG A 28 -1.07 20.44 -16.00
N ARG A 29 -2.16 21.16 -15.88
CA ARG A 29 -2.27 22.25 -14.92
C ARG A 29 -2.66 21.69 -13.59
N LEU A 30 -1.85 21.99 -12.57
CA LEU A 30 -2.24 21.85 -11.18
C LEU A 30 -2.94 23.13 -10.77
N ASP A 31 -4.12 23.00 -10.18
CA ASP A 31 -4.76 24.09 -9.46
C ASP A 31 -4.53 23.90 -7.95
N PRO A 32 -3.37 24.33 -7.43
CA PRO A 32 -3.09 24.22 -6.02
C PRO A 32 -4.06 25.12 -5.25
N ARG A 33 -4.74 24.56 -4.27
CA ARG A 33 -5.51 25.39 -3.34
C ARG A 33 -4.55 26.20 -2.48
N PRO A 34 -4.89 27.43 -2.12
CA PRO A 34 -4.05 28.24 -1.26
C PRO A 34 -3.60 27.48 0.00
N GLY A 35 -2.29 27.40 0.23
CA GLY A 35 -1.70 26.88 1.45
C GLY A 35 -1.52 25.36 1.56
N GLY A 36 -1.53 24.58 0.48
CA GLY A 36 -1.32 23.14 0.60
C GLY A 36 -0.56 22.49 -0.56
N PRO A 37 0.07 21.33 -0.32
CA PRO A 37 0.65 20.51 -1.37
C PRO A 37 -0.43 19.97 -2.31
N GLY A 38 -0.06 19.75 -3.58
CA GLY A 38 -0.93 19.21 -4.62
C GLY A 38 -0.48 17.84 -5.13
N SER A 39 -1.34 17.21 -5.90
CA SER A 39 -1.05 15.98 -6.62
C SER A 39 -1.65 16.04 -8.01
N VAL A 40 -0.97 15.46 -8.99
CA VAL A 40 -1.46 15.32 -10.35
C VAL A 40 -1.22 13.91 -10.85
N VAL A 41 -2.19 13.38 -11.60
CA VAL A 41 -2.05 12.13 -12.35
C VAL A 41 -1.93 12.48 -13.81
N ILE A 42 -0.93 11.94 -14.48
CA ILE A 42 -0.69 12.08 -15.91
C ILE A 42 -1.00 10.74 -16.55
N ASP A 43 -2.07 10.69 -17.31
CA ASP A 43 -2.52 9.49 -18.01
C ASP A 43 -2.13 9.52 -19.49
N GLY A 44 -2.29 8.38 -20.18
CA GLY A 44 -2.05 8.25 -21.62
C GLY A 44 -0.58 8.28 -22.03
N LEU A 45 0.33 7.99 -21.08
CA LEU A 45 1.74 7.82 -21.39
C LEU A 45 1.99 6.43 -22.00
N GLU A 46 2.85 6.39 -23.03
CA GLU A 46 3.27 5.14 -23.64
C GLU A 46 4.03 4.27 -22.63
N PRO A 47 3.79 2.95 -22.59
CA PRO A 47 4.54 2.04 -21.73
C PRO A 47 6.02 1.95 -22.15
N ALA A 48 6.87 1.48 -21.25
CA ALA A 48 8.30 1.27 -21.48
C ALA A 48 9.06 2.49 -22.03
N THR A 49 8.53 3.69 -21.81
CA THR A 49 9.03 4.95 -22.43
C THR A 49 9.59 5.87 -21.35
N THR A 50 10.72 6.52 -21.68
CA THR A 50 11.34 7.49 -20.78
C THR A 50 10.87 8.90 -21.13
N TYR A 51 10.27 9.56 -20.15
CA TYR A 51 9.84 10.95 -20.21
C TYR A 51 10.75 11.80 -19.34
N ARG A 52 11.04 13.02 -19.78
CA ARG A 52 11.65 14.04 -18.95
C ARG A 52 10.55 14.87 -18.31
N VAL A 53 10.62 15.00 -17.00
CA VAL A 53 9.60 15.70 -16.21
C VAL A 53 10.20 16.98 -15.66
N TRP A 54 9.48 18.08 -15.80
CA TRP A 54 9.80 19.35 -15.16
C TRP A 54 8.54 20.01 -14.62
N VAL A 55 8.76 20.93 -13.70
CA VAL A 55 7.68 21.70 -13.05
C VAL A 55 7.97 23.18 -13.28
N GLU A 56 6.97 23.92 -13.68
CA GLU A 56 7.07 25.36 -13.85
C GLU A 56 5.79 26.07 -13.37
N GLY A 57 5.90 27.34 -13.03
CA GLY A 57 4.78 28.13 -12.58
C GLY A 57 5.12 29.62 -12.46
N PRO A 58 4.13 30.48 -12.26
CA PRO A 58 4.36 31.92 -12.13
C PRO A 58 5.34 32.22 -10.96
N GLY A 59 6.50 32.79 -11.29
CA GLY A 59 7.57 33.11 -10.32
C GLY A 59 8.38 31.92 -9.81
N MET A 60 8.19 30.73 -10.39
CA MET A 60 9.08 29.59 -10.26
C MET A 60 10.00 29.50 -11.47
N THR A 61 11.29 29.23 -11.25
CA THR A 61 12.17 28.78 -12.31
C THR A 61 11.77 27.36 -12.71
N ARG A 62 11.68 27.08 -14.00
CA ARG A 62 11.47 25.73 -14.51
C ARG A 62 12.47 24.77 -13.86
N THR A 63 11.95 23.83 -13.07
CA THR A 63 12.75 22.87 -12.31
C THR A 63 12.67 21.51 -12.97
N ASP A 64 13.81 20.95 -13.36
CA ASP A 64 13.90 19.61 -13.92
C ASP A 64 13.81 18.58 -12.77
N VAL A 65 12.78 17.71 -12.83
CA VAL A 65 12.59 16.61 -11.88
C VAL A 65 13.41 15.38 -12.29
N GLY A 66 13.89 15.37 -13.54
CA GLY A 66 14.67 14.28 -14.12
C GLY A 66 13.85 13.31 -14.98
N PRO A 67 14.50 12.27 -15.50
CA PRO A 67 13.84 11.27 -16.32
C PRO A 67 12.99 10.33 -15.46
N VAL A 68 11.79 10.01 -15.95
CA VAL A 68 10.89 8.99 -15.41
C VAL A 68 10.57 8.01 -16.53
N ARG A 69 10.85 6.72 -16.32
CA ARG A 69 10.46 5.67 -17.25
C ARG A 69 9.15 5.05 -16.80
N THR A 70 8.20 4.97 -17.73
CA THR A 70 6.97 4.18 -17.52
C THR A 70 7.30 2.69 -17.48
N LEU A 71 6.52 1.92 -16.74
CA LEU A 71 6.76 0.49 -16.60
C LEU A 71 6.55 -0.25 -17.93
N ASP A 72 7.34 -1.30 -18.12
CA ASP A 72 7.00 -2.33 -19.07
C ASP A 72 5.75 -3.07 -18.58
N PRO A 73 4.69 -3.20 -19.36
CA PRO A 73 3.53 -4.00 -18.96
C PRO A 73 3.94 -5.47 -18.89
N PRO A 74 3.35 -6.25 -17.98
CA PRO A 74 3.46 -7.69 -18.05
C PRO A 74 2.90 -8.20 -19.39
N PRO A 75 3.38 -9.36 -19.90
CA PRO A 75 2.87 -9.92 -21.14
C PRO A 75 1.37 -10.27 -21.06
N GLY A 76 0.69 -10.20 -22.20
CA GLY A 76 -0.69 -10.61 -22.35
C GLY A 76 -1.72 -9.56 -21.89
N GLU A 77 -2.98 -9.97 -21.93
CA GLU A 77 -4.11 -9.08 -21.60
C GLU A 77 -4.24 -8.82 -20.10
N LEU A 78 -4.86 -7.71 -19.78
CA LEU A 78 -5.28 -7.39 -18.40
C LEU A 78 -6.51 -8.24 -18.05
N LEU A 79 -6.39 -9.05 -16.99
CA LEU A 79 -7.43 -9.98 -16.55
C LEU A 79 -8.27 -9.42 -15.40
N SER A 80 -7.63 -8.82 -14.41
CA SER A 80 -8.31 -8.28 -13.23
C SER A 80 -7.50 -7.18 -12.53
N ARG A 81 -8.15 -6.48 -11.59
CA ARG A 81 -7.53 -5.47 -10.75
C ARG A 81 -7.92 -5.66 -9.30
N PHE A 82 -6.94 -5.62 -8.41
CA PHE A 82 -7.19 -5.50 -6.97
C PHE A 82 -6.35 -4.38 -6.36
N THR A 83 -6.71 -3.99 -5.16
CA THR A 83 -6.01 -2.93 -4.44
C THR A 83 -5.71 -3.36 -3.02
N THR A 84 -4.69 -2.73 -2.43
CA THR A 84 -4.40 -2.92 -1.01
C THR A 84 -4.26 -1.60 -0.28
N ILE A 85 -4.74 -1.57 0.95
CA ILE A 85 -4.40 -0.59 1.98
C ILE A 85 -3.83 -1.32 3.19
N SER A 86 -3.18 -0.58 4.08
CA SER A 86 -2.58 -1.13 5.30
C SER A 86 -2.47 -0.06 6.36
N ASP A 87 -2.40 -0.51 7.61
CA ASP A 87 -2.03 0.35 8.73
C ASP A 87 -2.95 1.58 8.83
N THR A 88 -4.25 1.35 8.85
CA THR A 88 -5.25 2.41 8.92
C THR A 88 -5.35 3.02 10.31
N HIS A 89 -5.12 2.22 11.36
CA HIS A 89 -5.12 2.61 12.77
C HIS A 89 -6.31 3.49 13.15
N ILE A 90 -7.52 3.05 12.82
CA ILE A 90 -8.74 3.79 13.18
C ILE A 90 -8.76 4.04 14.68
N GLY A 91 -9.01 5.30 15.05
CA GLY A 91 -8.99 5.75 16.45
C GLY A 91 -7.66 6.32 16.93
N GLU A 92 -6.60 6.30 16.12
CA GLU A 92 -5.35 7.00 16.43
C GLU A 92 -5.58 8.51 16.46
N THR A 93 -5.00 9.17 17.46
CA THR A 93 -5.13 10.62 17.64
C THR A 93 -3.81 11.36 17.58
N ARG A 94 -2.70 10.64 17.54
CA ARG A 94 -1.34 11.17 17.55
C ARG A 94 -0.42 10.28 16.73
N PHE A 95 0.36 10.86 15.86
CA PHE A 95 1.37 10.16 15.08
C PHE A 95 2.77 10.42 15.63
N GLY A 96 3.67 9.47 15.41
CA GLY A 96 5.09 9.54 15.75
C GLY A 96 5.46 8.67 16.93
N PHE A 97 6.74 8.30 16.99
CA PHE A 97 7.28 7.40 18.03
C PHE A 97 7.03 7.90 19.46
N LEU A 98 7.03 9.22 19.64
CA LEU A 98 6.70 9.90 20.90
C LEU A 98 5.26 10.44 20.92
N GLY A 99 4.48 10.24 19.87
CA GLY A 99 3.16 10.84 19.72
C GLY A 99 3.22 12.36 19.67
N ASP A 100 4.25 12.91 19.08
CA ASP A 100 4.57 14.34 19.06
C ASP A 100 3.87 15.08 17.92
N ILE A 101 3.37 14.36 16.92
CA ILE A 101 2.64 14.96 15.82
C ILE A 101 1.14 14.79 16.06
N VAL A 102 0.46 15.90 16.25
CA VAL A 102 -0.98 15.96 16.51
C VAL A 102 -1.62 16.77 15.39
N GLU A 103 -2.72 16.29 14.84
CA GLU A 103 -3.53 17.11 13.96
C GLU A 103 -4.07 18.29 14.79
N ALA A 104 -3.77 19.51 14.31
CA ALA A 104 -4.40 20.69 14.90
C ALA A 104 -5.92 20.44 14.84
N ARG A 105 -6.54 20.22 16.00
CA ARG A 105 -7.99 20.04 16.05
C ARG A 105 -8.65 21.26 15.46
N PRO A 106 -9.32 21.14 14.33
CA PRO A 106 -10.23 22.19 13.96
C PRO A 106 -11.29 22.26 15.05
N PRO A 107 -11.78 23.44 15.38
CA PRO A 107 -12.85 23.59 16.37
C PRO A 107 -14.18 22.96 15.96
N ASP A 108 -14.24 22.35 14.78
CA ASP A 108 -15.43 21.77 14.20
C ASP A 108 -15.48 20.24 14.45
N PRO A 109 -16.42 19.76 15.29
CA PRO A 109 -16.64 18.31 15.49
C PRO A 109 -17.12 17.57 14.24
N ALA A 110 -17.46 18.29 13.15
CA ALA A 110 -17.87 17.68 11.87
C ALA A 110 -16.67 17.23 11.02
N ILE A 111 -15.43 17.53 11.43
CA ILE A 111 -14.26 17.05 10.68
C ILE A 111 -13.90 15.64 11.13
N GLU A 112 -14.01 14.72 10.16
CA GLU A 112 -13.63 13.31 10.33
C GLU A 112 -12.16 13.18 10.78
N PRO A 113 -11.85 12.34 11.80
CA PRO A 113 -10.47 12.10 12.22
C PRO A 113 -9.58 11.67 11.05
N TYR A 114 -8.27 11.94 11.15
CA TYR A 114 -7.38 11.71 10.02
C TYR A 114 -7.25 10.23 9.59
N PRO A 115 -7.29 9.23 10.48
CA PRO A 115 -7.22 7.84 10.05
C PRO A 115 -8.40 7.45 9.16
N GLU A 116 -9.62 7.77 9.60
CA GLU A 116 -10.85 7.52 8.86
C GLU A 116 -10.87 8.28 7.54
N ARG A 117 -10.48 9.54 7.56
CA ARG A 117 -10.41 10.41 6.39
C ARG A 117 -9.42 9.90 5.33
N CYS A 118 -8.26 9.41 5.77
CA CYS A 118 -7.26 8.82 4.88
C CYS A 118 -7.73 7.49 4.30
N ALA A 119 -8.28 6.61 5.13
CA ALA A 119 -8.82 5.32 4.69
C ALA A 119 -9.96 5.50 3.68
N ARG A 120 -10.91 6.38 3.98
CA ARG A 120 -12.03 6.70 3.06
C ARG A 120 -11.52 7.21 1.72
N ALA A 121 -10.56 8.12 1.73
CA ALA A 121 -10.00 8.66 0.50
C ALA A 121 -9.30 7.58 -0.34
N ALA A 122 -8.58 6.66 0.29
CA ALA A 122 -7.94 5.54 -0.38
C ALA A 122 -8.97 4.58 -1.00
N LEU A 123 -10.03 4.23 -0.25
CA LEU A 123 -11.14 3.40 -0.73
C LEU A 123 -11.84 4.04 -1.95
N ASP A 124 -12.13 5.33 -1.88
CA ASP A 124 -12.77 6.08 -2.97
C ASP A 124 -11.88 6.13 -4.23
N GLU A 125 -10.58 6.29 -4.07
CA GLU A 125 -9.63 6.29 -5.19
C GLU A 125 -9.47 4.91 -5.79
N ALA A 126 -9.38 3.86 -4.97
CA ALA A 126 -9.32 2.47 -5.41
C ALA A 126 -10.57 2.08 -6.22
N ARG A 127 -11.75 2.45 -5.74
CA ARG A 127 -13.02 2.22 -6.46
C ARG A 127 -13.03 2.92 -7.81
N ARG A 128 -12.62 4.20 -7.86
CA ARG A 128 -12.54 4.96 -9.13
C ARG A 128 -11.50 4.40 -10.10
N TRP A 129 -10.45 3.75 -9.58
CA TRP A 129 -9.46 3.07 -10.41
C TRP A 129 -9.98 1.75 -11.01
N GLY A 130 -11.13 1.27 -10.57
CA GLY A 130 -11.75 0.04 -11.06
C GLY A 130 -11.23 -1.20 -10.35
N SER A 131 -10.95 -1.12 -9.05
CA SER A 131 -10.62 -2.27 -8.22
C SER A 131 -11.82 -3.21 -8.10
N GLU A 132 -11.58 -4.50 -8.27
CA GLU A 132 -12.57 -5.56 -8.07
C GLU A 132 -12.55 -6.08 -6.63
N LEU A 133 -11.39 -6.00 -5.97
CA LEU A 133 -11.19 -6.44 -4.60
C LEU A 133 -10.29 -5.46 -3.84
N MET A 134 -10.69 -5.09 -2.63
CA MET A 134 -9.85 -4.38 -1.66
C MET A 134 -9.32 -5.35 -0.61
N VAL A 135 -8.01 -5.41 -0.45
CA VAL A 135 -7.34 -6.17 0.62
C VAL A 135 -6.81 -5.21 1.68
N VAL A 136 -7.25 -5.36 2.91
CA VAL A 136 -6.76 -4.58 4.06
C VAL A 136 -5.75 -5.42 4.84
N LYS A 137 -4.48 -4.99 4.83
CA LYS A 137 -3.35 -5.79 5.30
C LYS A 137 -2.99 -5.58 6.77
N GLY A 138 -3.98 -5.50 7.65
CA GLY A 138 -3.80 -5.40 9.10
C GLY A 138 -3.57 -3.99 9.64
N ASP A 139 -3.47 -3.91 10.96
CA ASP A 139 -3.51 -2.68 11.75
C ASP A 139 -4.69 -1.80 11.35
N LEU A 140 -5.87 -2.43 11.46
CA LEU A 140 -7.16 -1.81 11.18
C LEU A 140 -7.48 -0.75 12.23
N THR A 141 -7.18 -1.07 13.49
CA THR A 141 -7.46 -0.28 14.69
C THR A 141 -6.17 0.21 15.35
N ASP A 142 -6.24 1.25 16.18
CA ASP A 142 -5.09 1.72 16.96
C ASP A 142 -4.87 0.87 18.24
N ARG A 143 -5.95 0.47 18.91
CA ARG A 143 -5.89 -0.16 20.24
C ARG A 143 -6.89 -1.28 20.47
N THR A 144 -7.36 -1.93 19.44
CA THR A 144 -8.32 -3.04 19.54
C THR A 144 -9.59 -2.64 20.31
N ARG A 145 -10.13 -1.44 20.13
CA ARG A 145 -11.36 -1.00 20.81
C ARG A 145 -12.56 -1.28 19.93
N PRO A 146 -13.72 -1.71 20.48
CA PRO A 146 -14.92 -1.98 19.67
C PRO A 146 -15.29 -0.83 18.74
N ARG A 147 -15.31 0.40 19.24
CA ARG A 147 -15.61 1.60 18.42
C ARG A 147 -14.65 1.82 17.23
N GLU A 148 -13.41 1.32 17.34
CA GLU A 148 -12.42 1.41 16.27
C GLU A 148 -12.75 0.38 15.19
N PHE A 149 -13.19 -0.82 15.59
CA PHE A 149 -13.71 -1.82 14.67
C PHE A 149 -15.03 -1.34 14.02
N ASP A 150 -15.94 -0.74 14.77
CA ASP A 150 -17.15 -0.13 14.20
C ASP A 150 -16.80 0.89 13.12
N GLY A 151 -15.76 1.71 13.36
CA GLY A 151 -15.29 2.71 12.42
C GLY A 151 -14.75 2.12 11.13
N ILE A 152 -13.84 1.15 11.22
CA ILE A 152 -13.29 0.50 10.00
C ILE A 152 -14.37 -0.34 9.30
N HIS A 153 -15.20 -1.04 10.01
CA HIS A 153 -16.31 -1.80 9.44
C HIS A 153 -17.24 -0.91 8.60
N ALA A 154 -17.65 0.24 9.16
CA ALA A 154 -18.48 1.20 8.45
C ALA A 154 -17.79 1.77 7.20
N LEU A 155 -16.47 1.97 7.23
CA LEU A 155 -15.68 2.42 6.07
C LEU A 155 -15.66 1.35 4.97
N LEU A 156 -15.37 0.09 5.33
CA LEU A 156 -15.26 -1.00 4.36
C LEU A 156 -16.61 -1.32 3.73
N THR A 157 -17.66 -1.51 4.53
CA THR A 157 -19.02 -1.80 4.03
C THR A 157 -19.62 -0.66 3.22
N GLY A 158 -19.32 0.60 3.59
CA GLY A 158 -19.76 1.80 2.87
C GLY A 158 -18.96 2.12 1.61
N SER A 159 -17.85 1.42 1.32
CA SER A 159 -16.96 1.72 0.20
C SER A 159 -17.53 1.38 -1.17
N GLY A 160 -18.46 0.42 -1.23
CA GLY A 160 -18.98 -0.15 -2.48
C GLY A 160 -17.96 -1.07 -3.19
N LEU A 161 -16.92 -1.53 -2.48
CA LEU A 161 -15.94 -2.52 -2.93
C LEU A 161 -16.19 -3.86 -2.20
N GLU A 162 -15.89 -4.98 -2.84
CA GLU A 162 -15.65 -6.21 -2.10
C GLU A 162 -14.38 -6.02 -1.28
N CYS A 163 -14.48 -6.23 0.04
CA CYS A 163 -13.38 -6.05 0.96
C CYS A 163 -13.07 -7.36 1.69
N VAL A 164 -11.79 -7.68 1.81
CA VAL A 164 -11.27 -8.73 2.68
C VAL A 164 -10.18 -8.14 3.56
N ALA A 165 -10.03 -8.68 4.77
CA ALA A 165 -9.08 -8.15 5.73
C ALA A 165 -8.23 -9.25 6.38
N GLN A 166 -7.16 -8.83 7.00
CA GLN A 166 -6.40 -9.59 7.98
C GLN A 166 -6.09 -8.70 9.17
N LEU A 167 -5.87 -9.30 10.33
CA LEU A 167 -5.51 -8.56 11.53
C LEU A 167 -4.03 -8.20 11.52
N GLY A 168 -3.68 -7.06 12.13
CA GLY A 168 -2.32 -6.65 12.46
C GLY A 168 -2.08 -6.72 13.97
N ASN A 169 -0.87 -6.34 14.42
CA ASN A 169 -0.53 -6.42 15.85
C ASN A 169 -1.30 -5.42 16.71
N HIS A 170 -1.76 -4.30 16.17
CA HIS A 170 -2.64 -3.35 16.85
C HIS A 170 -4.08 -3.86 17.00
N ASP A 171 -4.46 -4.88 16.24
CA ASP A 171 -5.79 -5.48 16.28
C ASP A 171 -5.90 -6.63 17.30
N VAL A 172 -4.78 -7.07 17.90
CA VAL A 172 -4.72 -8.20 18.81
C VAL A 172 -4.17 -7.82 20.20
N LEU A 173 -4.30 -6.57 20.60
CA LEU A 173 -3.96 -6.13 21.97
C LEU A 173 -4.94 -6.63 23.01
N ARG A 174 -6.13 -7.07 22.58
CA ARG A 174 -7.16 -7.75 23.35
C ARG A 174 -7.62 -8.98 22.59
N TRP A 175 -8.22 -9.92 23.30
CA TRP A 175 -8.92 -11.03 22.67
C TRP A 175 -10.15 -10.50 21.92
N ILE A 176 -10.24 -10.83 20.64
CA ILE A 176 -11.35 -10.49 19.77
C ILE A 176 -11.76 -11.73 18.98
N ASP A 177 -12.98 -11.69 18.50
CA ASP A 177 -13.48 -12.55 17.44
C ASP A 177 -13.69 -11.71 16.20
N ALA A 178 -12.90 -11.97 15.16
CA ALA A 178 -12.91 -11.15 13.94
C ALA A 178 -14.27 -11.15 13.24
N GLU A 179 -15.03 -12.25 13.31
CA GLU A 179 -16.36 -12.31 12.69
C GLU A 179 -17.37 -11.44 13.46
N THR A 180 -17.23 -11.35 14.78
CA THR A 180 -18.05 -10.47 15.62
C THR A 180 -17.70 -8.99 15.42
N GLU A 181 -16.42 -8.67 15.33
CA GLU A 181 -15.96 -7.27 15.21
C GLU A 181 -16.10 -6.72 13.76
N LEU A 182 -16.04 -7.60 12.74
CA LEU A 182 -16.12 -7.25 11.32
C LEU A 182 -17.15 -8.13 10.59
N PRO A 183 -18.42 -8.10 10.98
CA PRO A 183 -19.43 -8.98 10.42
C PRO A 183 -19.58 -8.76 8.90
N GLY A 184 -19.55 -9.87 8.15
CA GLY A 184 -19.66 -9.84 6.68
C GLY A 184 -18.40 -9.39 5.94
N ILE A 185 -17.31 -9.13 6.64
CA ILE A 185 -15.98 -8.93 6.05
C ILE A 185 -15.14 -10.19 6.31
N ASP A 186 -14.81 -10.93 5.26
CA ASP A 186 -13.93 -12.08 5.42
C ASP A 186 -12.56 -11.64 5.92
N THR A 187 -12.26 -12.04 7.15
CA THR A 187 -11.05 -11.62 7.86
C THR A 187 -10.18 -12.84 8.21
N ALA A 188 -8.90 -12.79 7.86
CA ALA A 188 -7.93 -13.77 8.30
C ALA A 188 -7.51 -13.49 9.76
N ASP A 189 -7.65 -14.51 10.60
CA ASP A 189 -7.34 -14.48 12.02
C ASP A 189 -6.58 -15.75 12.48
N ALA A 190 -6.39 -15.90 13.78
CA ALA A 190 -5.68 -17.06 14.36
C ALA A 190 -6.42 -18.37 14.04
N GLY A 191 -5.96 -19.08 13.02
CA GLY A 191 -6.52 -20.36 12.59
C GLY A 191 -7.30 -20.31 11.28
N ARG A 192 -7.61 -19.14 10.76
CA ARG A 192 -8.34 -18.95 9.51
C ARG A 192 -7.52 -18.18 8.48
N ILE A 193 -7.37 -18.74 7.28
CA ILE A 193 -6.91 -18.01 6.09
C ILE A 193 -8.12 -17.57 5.27
N VAL A 194 -7.96 -16.53 4.47
CA VAL A 194 -8.97 -16.09 3.50
C VAL A 194 -8.43 -16.28 2.10
N VAL A 195 -9.23 -16.86 1.21
CA VAL A 195 -8.85 -17.11 -0.18
C VAL A 195 -9.85 -16.42 -1.10
N ARG A 196 -9.36 -15.73 -2.12
CA ARG A 196 -10.14 -15.14 -3.20
C ARG A 196 -9.49 -15.45 -4.54
N ASP A 197 -10.25 -16.05 -5.42
CA ASP A 197 -9.82 -16.25 -6.80
C ASP A 197 -10.28 -15.08 -7.66
N LEU A 198 -9.32 -14.42 -8.29
CA LEU A 198 -9.54 -13.42 -9.32
C LEU A 198 -9.13 -13.98 -10.69
N PRO A 199 -9.68 -13.45 -11.80
CA PRO A 199 -9.13 -13.76 -13.10
C PRO A 199 -7.60 -13.55 -13.13
N GLY A 200 -6.86 -14.64 -13.34
CA GLY A 200 -5.40 -14.63 -13.47
C GLY A 200 -4.59 -14.74 -12.19
N ALA A 201 -5.17 -14.67 -11.00
CA ALA A 201 -4.41 -14.86 -9.76
C ALA A 201 -5.29 -15.25 -8.57
N ARG A 202 -4.73 -16.03 -7.65
CA ARG A 202 -5.32 -16.33 -6.34
C ARG A 202 -4.74 -15.39 -5.28
N ILE A 203 -5.60 -14.78 -4.48
CA ILE A 203 -5.24 -13.94 -3.34
C ILE A 203 -5.46 -14.74 -2.06
N VAL A 204 -4.45 -14.85 -1.22
CA VAL A 204 -4.48 -15.61 0.03
C VAL A 204 -4.04 -14.71 1.18
N LEU A 205 -4.89 -14.53 2.19
CA LEU A 205 -4.58 -13.76 3.38
C LEU A 205 -4.29 -14.72 4.54
N GLY A 206 -3.22 -14.44 5.28
CA GLY A 206 -2.85 -15.20 6.47
C GLY A 206 -2.72 -14.32 7.70
N HIS A 207 -2.83 -14.94 8.87
CA HIS A 207 -2.68 -14.28 10.16
C HIS A 207 -1.23 -14.41 10.64
N SER A 208 -0.59 -13.30 10.97
CA SER A 208 0.79 -13.27 11.44
C SER A 208 1.01 -12.56 12.77
N PRO A 209 0.05 -11.85 13.38
CA PRO A 209 0.24 -11.18 14.66
C PRO A 209 0.44 -12.16 15.82
N ILE A 210 1.32 -11.79 16.74
CA ILE A 210 1.44 -12.42 18.06
C ILE A 210 0.63 -11.56 19.05
N PHE A 211 -0.14 -12.22 19.90
CA PHE A 211 -0.96 -11.52 20.89
C PHE A 211 -0.11 -10.58 21.76
N ARG A 212 -0.42 -9.29 21.72
CA ARG A 212 0.25 -8.21 22.47
C ARG A 212 1.76 -8.06 22.18
N ASP A 213 2.20 -8.43 21.00
CA ASP A 213 3.61 -8.30 20.62
C ASP A 213 3.75 -7.57 19.29
N HIS A 214 4.93 -7.01 19.02
CA HIS A 214 5.21 -6.26 17.80
C HIS A 214 5.68 -7.13 16.62
N PRO A 215 6.55 -8.15 16.81
CA PRO A 215 6.93 -9.04 15.72
C PRO A 215 5.77 -9.97 15.34
N GLY A 216 5.83 -10.49 14.13
CA GLY A 216 4.93 -11.52 13.67
C GLY A 216 5.55 -12.91 13.74
N ASP A 217 4.69 -13.94 13.85
CA ASP A 217 5.06 -15.34 13.74
C ASP A 217 4.03 -16.11 12.90
N LEU A 218 4.42 -17.29 12.46
CA LEU A 218 3.57 -18.26 11.78
C LEU A 218 3.88 -19.64 12.34
N ASP A 219 2.90 -20.29 12.90
CA ASP A 219 3.02 -21.71 13.28
C ASP A 219 3.07 -22.62 12.04
N ALA A 220 3.51 -23.85 12.24
CA ALA A 220 3.65 -24.81 11.15
C ALA A 220 2.32 -25.05 10.43
N ALA A 221 1.22 -25.14 11.16
CA ALA A 221 -0.10 -25.37 10.60
C ALA A 221 -0.56 -24.21 9.70
N THR A 222 -0.25 -22.98 10.06
CA THR A 222 -0.54 -21.79 9.23
C THR A 222 0.33 -21.78 7.97
N VAL A 223 1.63 -22.11 8.10
CA VAL A 223 2.52 -22.24 6.94
C VAL A 223 2.04 -23.32 5.98
N ASP A 224 1.60 -24.48 6.50
CA ASP A 224 1.08 -25.57 5.68
C ASP A 224 -0.21 -25.16 4.95
N ARG A 225 -1.17 -24.54 5.65
CA ARG A 225 -2.41 -24.02 5.02
C ARG A 225 -2.13 -22.99 3.93
N LEU A 226 -1.18 -22.07 4.14
CA LEU A 226 -0.78 -21.10 3.13
C LEU A 226 -0.12 -21.82 1.93
N GLY A 227 0.73 -22.82 2.19
CA GLY A 227 1.34 -23.65 1.16
C GLY A 227 0.31 -24.41 0.33
N GLU A 228 -0.65 -25.06 0.97
CA GLU A 228 -1.76 -25.75 0.30
C GLU A 228 -2.61 -24.79 -0.55
N ALA A 229 -2.99 -23.66 0.03
CA ALA A 229 -3.81 -22.67 -0.67
C ALA A 229 -3.15 -22.14 -1.96
N VAL A 230 -1.82 -21.94 -1.96
CA VAL A 230 -1.11 -21.52 -3.18
C VAL A 230 -0.80 -22.66 -4.13
N ALA A 231 -0.68 -23.91 -3.64
CA ALA A 231 -0.53 -25.09 -4.48
C ALA A 231 -1.79 -25.36 -5.31
N ASP A 232 -2.96 -25.18 -4.69
CA ASP A 232 -4.27 -25.37 -5.32
C ASP A 232 -4.63 -24.24 -6.30
N ALA A 233 -3.82 -23.19 -6.40
CA ALA A 233 -4.07 -22.11 -7.35
C ALA A 233 -3.93 -22.61 -8.79
N ALA A 234 -4.93 -22.34 -9.62
CA ALA A 234 -4.87 -22.64 -11.05
C ALA A 234 -3.77 -21.84 -11.78
N GLY A 235 -3.26 -20.79 -11.18
CA GLY A 235 -2.27 -19.88 -11.70
C GLY A 235 -1.36 -19.30 -10.61
N PRO A 236 -0.85 -18.09 -10.84
CA PRO A 236 -0.06 -17.36 -9.86
C PRO A 236 -0.84 -17.07 -8.58
N ALA A 237 -0.11 -16.89 -7.47
CA ALA A 237 -0.70 -16.55 -6.18
C ALA A 237 -0.08 -15.30 -5.57
N VAL A 238 -0.89 -14.59 -4.81
CA VAL A 238 -0.48 -13.43 -4.01
C VAL A 238 -0.82 -13.72 -2.56
N VAL A 239 0.18 -13.85 -1.71
CA VAL A 239 0.00 -14.05 -0.28
C VAL A 239 0.09 -12.71 0.42
N CYS A 240 -0.93 -12.34 1.18
CA CYS A 240 -0.98 -11.13 1.97
C CYS A 240 -0.79 -11.44 3.45
N LEU A 241 0.18 -10.78 4.08
CA LEU A 241 0.46 -10.87 5.51
C LEU A 241 0.63 -9.46 6.08
N HIS A 242 0.30 -9.26 7.36
CA HIS A 242 0.60 -7.98 7.99
C HIS A 242 2.11 -7.80 8.14
N HIS A 243 2.78 -8.75 8.80
CA HIS A 243 4.22 -8.70 9.03
C HIS A 243 5.02 -9.20 7.83
N PRO A 244 5.98 -8.41 7.32
CA PRO A 244 6.79 -8.81 6.19
C PRO A 244 7.82 -9.89 6.56
N PRO A 245 8.08 -10.88 5.68
CA PRO A 245 9.17 -11.82 5.86
C PRO A 245 10.54 -11.14 5.98
N GLN A 246 11.36 -11.54 6.95
CA GLN A 246 12.66 -10.95 7.19
C GLN A 246 13.78 -11.64 6.42
N ARG A 247 14.58 -10.83 5.71
CA ARG A 247 15.75 -11.30 4.96
C ARG A 247 16.92 -11.67 5.87
N TRP A 248 17.09 -10.95 6.99
CA TRP A 248 18.28 -11.05 7.85
C TRP A 248 17.97 -11.79 9.15
N PRO A 249 18.96 -12.47 9.76
CA PRO A 249 18.77 -13.17 11.03
C PRO A 249 18.33 -12.25 12.18
N VAL A 250 18.78 -11.01 12.16
CA VAL A 250 18.43 -9.99 13.15
C VAL A 250 17.64 -8.88 12.45
N PRO A 251 16.56 -8.39 13.05
CA PRO A 251 15.81 -7.27 12.51
C PRO A 251 16.72 -6.06 12.32
N ARG A 252 16.80 -5.55 11.11
CA ARG A 252 17.55 -4.32 10.79
C ARG A 252 16.66 -3.09 10.74
N ILE A 253 15.37 -3.29 10.97
CA ILE A 253 14.33 -2.26 10.83
C ILE A 253 13.39 -2.43 12.01
N TYR A 254 12.96 -1.33 12.56
CA TYR A 254 11.87 -1.27 13.53
C TYR A 254 10.62 -0.69 12.84
N PRO A 255 9.44 -1.25 13.08
CA PRO A 255 9.15 -2.48 13.81
C PRO A 255 9.64 -3.74 13.07
N PRO A 256 9.93 -4.83 13.79
CA PRO A 256 10.39 -6.08 13.19
C PRO A 256 9.24 -6.81 12.47
N GLY A 257 9.50 -7.39 11.31
CA GLY A 257 8.53 -8.23 10.60
C GLY A 257 8.35 -9.61 11.23
N LEU A 258 8.10 -10.63 10.40
CA LEU A 258 8.06 -12.02 10.84
C LEU A 258 9.40 -12.43 11.46
N ILE A 259 9.37 -13.25 12.51
CA ILE A 259 10.60 -13.87 13.02
C ILE A 259 11.29 -14.69 11.91
N ARG A 260 12.61 -14.82 11.99
CA ARG A 260 13.41 -15.41 10.89
C ARG A 260 13.05 -16.85 10.56
N THR A 261 12.71 -17.66 11.56
CA THR A 261 12.29 -19.06 11.39
C THR A 261 10.99 -19.14 10.60
N ALA A 262 9.98 -18.36 10.97
CA ALA A 262 8.72 -18.26 10.26
C ALA A 262 8.91 -17.72 8.83
N SER A 263 9.75 -16.71 8.65
CA SER A 263 10.08 -16.15 7.33
C SER A 263 10.61 -17.22 6.38
N ARG A 264 11.56 -18.05 6.86
CA ARG A 264 12.14 -19.15 6.06
C ARG A 264 11.15 -20.28 5.80
N ALA A 265 10.41 -20.68 6.82
CA ALA A 265 9.39 -21.72 6.68
C ALA A 265 8.38 -21.33 5.61
N LEU A 266 7.84 -20.12 5.71
CA LEU A 266 6.89 -19.57 4.74
C LEU A 266 7.48 -19.54 3.33
N THR A 267 8.59 -18.81 3.12
CA THR A 267 9.14 -18.64 1.77
C THR A 267 9.53 -19.96 1.13
N SER A 268 10.04 -20.91 1.91
CA SER A 268 10.35 -22.27 1.43
C SER A 268 9.08 -23.05 1.06
N ALA A 269 8.01 -22.94 1.85
CA ALA A 269 6.74 -23.59 1.54
C ALA A 269 6.12 -23.00 0.24
N LEU A 270 6.07 -21.67 0.12
CA LEU A 270 5.53 -21.00 -1.06
C LEU A 270 6.32 -21.33 -2.33
N GLN A 271 7.66 -21.33 -2.26
CA GLN A 271 8.49 -21.66 -3.43
C GLN A 271 8.33 -23.11 -3.88
N ARG A 272 8.14 -24.04 -2.95
CA ARG A 272 7.88 -25.45 -3.31
C ARG A 272 6.47 -25.64 -3.88
N ALA A 273 5.49 -24.93 -3.34
CA ALA A 273 4.09 -25.08 -3.70
C ALA A 273 3.75 -24.38 -5.03
N ASN A 274 4.19 -23.12 -5.16
CA ASN A 274 3.94 -22.31 -6.36
C ASN A 274 5.02 -21.24 -6.51
N PRO A 275 6.06 -21.43 -7.33
CA PRO A 275 7.12 -20.44 -7.55
C PRO A 275 6.63 -19.08 -8.12
N ALA A 276 5.42 -19.05 -8.69
CA ALA A 276 4.77 -17.83 -9.17
C ALA A 276 4.05 -17.07 -8.04
N THR A 277 4.51 -17.21 -6.80
CA THR A 277 3.93 -16.52 -5.63
C THR A 277 4.71 -15.27 -5.29
N VAL A 278 3.99 -14.17 -5.02
CA VAL A 278 4.51 -12.94 -4.41
C VAL A 278 3.89 -12.73 -3.03
N VAL A 279 4.63 -12.10 -2.12
CA VAL A 279 4.14 -11.75 -0.78
C VAL A 279 3.97 -10.25 -0.66
N LEU A 280 2.81 -9.80 -0.22
CA LEU A 280 2.47 -8.41 0.05
C LEU A 280 2.29 -8.20 1.55
N ALA A 281 2.90 -7.12 2.08
CA ALA A 281 2.85 -6.84 3.52
C ALA A 281 2.61 -5.35 3.83
N GLY A 282 2.35 -5.06 5.11
CA GLY A 282 2.23 -3.74 5.72
C GLY A 282 3.19 -3.55 6.88
N HIS A 283 2.67 -3.11 8.04
CA HIS A 283 3.32 -3.06 9.35
C HIS A 283 4.44 -2.01 9.51
N THR A 284 5.35 -1.92 8.58
CA THR A 284 6.51 -1.01 8.70
C THR A 284 6.19 0.43 8.29
N HIS A 285 5.00 0.69 7.78
CA HIS A 285 4.56 1.95 7.17
C HIS A 285 5.51 2.46 6.06
N ARG A 286 6.30 1.56 5.47
CA ARG A 286 7.29 1.88 4.42
C ARG A 286 6.99 1.13 3.15
N THR A 287 7.34 1.74 2.04
CA THR A 287 7.25 1.07 0.75
C THR A 287 8.62 0.50 0.39
N ARG A 288 8.69 -0.81 0.24
CA ARG A 288 9.94 -1.53 -0.10
C ARG A 288 9.64 -2.77 -0.93
N ARG A 289 10.58 -3.14 -1.80
CA ARG A 289 10.56 -4.41 -2.52
C ARG A 289 11.92 -5.11 -2.37
N TYR A 290 11.88 -6.38 -2.08
CA TYR A 290 13.08 -7.21 -1.92
C TYR A 290 12.74 -8.69 -2.12
N THR A 291 13.75 -9.54 -2.07
CA THR A 291 13.59 -11.00 -2.21
C THR A 291 14.04 -11.69 -0.93
N VAL A 292 13.28 -12.67 -0.49
CA VAL A 292 13.61 -13.58 0.62
C VAL A 292 13.56 -15.01 0.09
N ASP A 293 14.69 -15.68 0.09
CA ASP A 293 14.85 -17.08 -0.35
C ASP A 293 14.11 -17.36 -1.71
N GLY A 294 14.26 -16.46 -2.69
CA GLY A 294 13.65 -16.54 -4.01
C GLY A 294 12.24 -15.93 -4.14
N THR A 295 11.54 -15.71 -3.04
CA THR A 295 10.19 -15.10 -3.05
C THR A 295 10.27 -13.58 -3.08
N THR A 296 9.56 -12.95 -4.01
CA THR A 296 9.40 -11.50 -4.05
C THR A 296 8.48 -11.04 -2.91
N VAL A 297 8.95 -10.08 -2.13
CA VAL A 297 8.21 -9.45 -1.03
C VAL A 297 8.07 -7.96 -1.33
N ALA A 298 6.86 -7.43 -1.23
CA ALA A 298 6.58 -6.00 -1.35
C ALA A 298 5.81 -5.51 -0.12
N GLU A 299 6.37 -4.49 0.54
CA GLU A 299 5.71 -3.75 1.60
C GLU A 299 5.17 -2.44 1.01
N VAL A 300 3.98 -2.06 1.42
CA VAL A 300 3.36 -0.80 1.04
C VAL A 300 3.06 0.00 2.29
N GLY A 301 3.40 1.28 2.25
CA GLY A 301 3.22 2.19 3.37
C GLY A 301 1.76 2.38 3.79
N SER A 302 1.59 3.04 4.92
CA SER A 302 0.30 3.33 5.54
C SER A 302 -0.54 4.34 4.74
N THR A 303 -1.87 4.28 4.92
CA THR A 303 -2.78 5.30 4.39
C THR A 303 -2.71 6.62 5.17
N LYS A 304 -2.44 6.56 6.48
CA LYS A 304 -2.65 7.66 7.45
C LYS A 304 -1.43 8.54 7.71
N ASP A 305 -0.25 8.11 7.32
CA ASP A 305 0.98 8.88 7.50
C ASP A 305 1.79 8.99 6.20
N TYR A 306 2.86 9.77 6.20
CA TYR A 306 3.62 10.07 4.98
C TYR A 306 4.14 8.81 4.28
N PRO A 307 3.95 8.68 2.99
CA PRO A 307 3.34 9.65 2.07
C PRO A 307 1.81 9.56 1.93
N GLY A 308 1.12 8.67 2.67
CA GLY A 308 -0.31 8.41 2.58
C GLY A 308 -0.65 7.71 1.27
N VAL A 309 -0.65 6.37 1.27
CA VAL A 309 -0.68 5.59 0.03
C VAL A 309 -1.67 4.44 0.06
N TRP A 310 -2.03 4.02 -1.14
CA TRP A 310 -2.64 2.74 -1.44
C TRP A 310 -1.92 2.12 -2.65
N ALA A 311 -2.03 0.82 -2.85
CA ALA A 311 -1.42 0.16 -3.99
C ALA A 311 -2.46 -0.46 -4.91
N GLY A 312 -2.32 -0.21 -6.20
CA GLY A 312 -3.08 -0.85 -7.25
C GLY A 312 -2.27 -1.97 -7.90
N TYR A 313 -2.91 -3.09 -8.12
CA TYR A 313 -2.36 -4.27 -8.76
C TYR A 313 -3.16 -4.61 -10.01
N ALA A 314 -2.50 -4.62 -11.14
CA ALA A 314 -3.06 -5.08 -12.41
C ALA A 314 -2.53 -6.49 -12.71
N VAL A 315 -3.43 -7.46 -12.77
CA VAL A 315 -3.12 -8.86 -13.08
C VAL A 315 -3.24 -9.06 -14.58
N HIS A 316 -2.18 -9.50 -15.20
CA HIS A 316 -2.12 -9.83 -16.62
C HIS A 316 -1.90 -11.33 -16.80
N GLU A 317 -2.13 -11.84 -18.00
CA GLU A 317 -1.88 -13.26 -18.31
C GLU A 317 -0.44 -13.70 -17.96
N GLY A 318 0.55 -12.85 -18.23
CA GLY A 318 1.96 -13.17 -18.01
C GLY A 318 2.59 -12.49 -16.79
N GLY A 319 1.82 -11.82 -15.91
CA GLY A 319 2.44 -11.14 -14.77
C GLY A 319 1.54 -10.25 -13.95
N LEU A 320 2.15 -9.63 -12.95
CA LEU A 320 1.53 -8.67 -12.04
C LEU A 320 2.25 -7.32 -12.14
N ARG A 321 1.49 -6.24 -12.21
CA ARG A 321 2.05 -4.87 -12.12
C ARG A 321 1.53 -4.18 -10.87
N GLN A 322 2.45 -3.74 -10.00
CA GLN A 322 2.15 -2.87 -8.86
C GLN A 322 2.38 -1.41 -9.21
N VAL A 323 1.46 -0.56 -8.79
CA VAL A 323 1.64 0.89 -8.73
C VAL A 323 1.17 1.40 -7.39
N VAL A 324 2.07 1.90 -6.57
CA VAL A 324 1.74 2.59 -5.33
C VAL A 324 1.32 4.02 -5.66
N ARG A 325 0.15 4.41 -5.20
CA ARG A 325 -0.45 5.71 -5.45
C ARG A 325 -0.54 6.51 -4.16
N ARG A 326 -0.11 7.74 -4.22
CA ARG A 326 -0.37 8.69 -3.15
C ARG A 326 -1.83 9.11 -3.18
N ILE A 327 -2.47 9.15 -2.01
CA ILE A 327 -3.84 9.68 -1.87
C ILE A 327 -3.83 11.14 -2.31
N SER A 328 -4.72 11.51 -3.23
CA SER A 328 -4.71 12.81 -3.89
C SER A 328 -5.60 13.87 -3.22
N ARG A 329 -6.41 13.49 -2.23
CA ARG A 329 -7.31 14.41 -1.52
C ARG A 329 -6.52 15.45 -0.74
N PRO A 330 -6.74 16.76 -0.95
CA PRO A 330 -5.86 17.82 -0.44
C PRO A 330 -5.71 17.87 1.07
N ASP A 331 -6.77 17.56 1.83
CA ASP A 331 -6.74 17.53 3.29
C ASP A 331 -5.95 16.34 3.84
N VAL A 332 -5.99 15.19 3.14
CA VAL A 332 -5.13 14.02 3.43
C VAL A 332 -3.68 14.33 3.13
N ILE A 333 -3.39 14.91 1.97
CA ILE A 333 -2.02 15.30 1.61
C ILE A 333 -1.45 16.26 2.66
N ARG A 334 -2.22 17.25 3.10
CA ARG A 334 -1.79 18.23 4.11
C ARG A 334 -1.42 17.56 5.44
N TRP A 335 -2.22 16.61 5.88
CA TRP A 335 -1.94 15.84 7.09
C TRP A 335 -0.70 14.95 6.91
N THR A 336 -0.67 14.15 5.85
CA THR A 336 0.44 13.22 5.63
C THR A 336 1.78 13.94 5.40
N GLU A 337 1.80 15.11 4.76
CA GLU A 337 3.00 15.95 4.68
C GLU A 337 3.48 16.41 6.06
N ALA A 338 2.58 16.76 6.96
CA ALA A 338 2.96 17.13 8.31
C ALA A 338 3.66 15.98 9.05
N THR A 339 3.28 14.73 8.78
CA THR A 339 3.92 13.56 9.39
C THR A 339 5.30 13.24 8.83
N ALA A 340 5.69 13.80 7.69
CA ALA A 340 7.01 13.60 7.10
C ALA A 340 8.16 14.08 8.02
N CYS A 341 7.89 15.01 8.94
CA CYS A 341 8.88 15.49 9.92
C CYS A 341 9.18 14.48 11.04
N GLY A 342 8.42 13.40 11.16
CA GLY A 342 8.61 12.37 12.16
C GLY A 342 10.05 11.86 12.21
N LEU A 343 10.54 11.50 13.42
CA LEU A 343 11.92 11.10 13.67
C LEU A 343 12.94 12.12 13.12
N GLY A 344 12.69 13.43 13.31
CA GLY A 344 13.57 14.49 12.83
C GLY A 344 13.68 14.54 11.30
N GLY A 345 12.61 14.18 10.58
CA GLY A 345 12.55 14.17 9.10
C GLY A 345 13.06 12.88 8.45
N GLN A 346 13.51 11.90 9.22
CA GLN A 346 13.92 10.60 8.67
C GLN A 346 12.72 9.83 8.13
N TRP A 347 11.55 10.00 8.75
CA TRP A 347 10.32 9.38 8.28
C TRP A 347 10.01 9.74 6.82
N GLY A 348 10.06 11.02 6.50
CA GLY A 348 9.85 11.52 5.15
C GLY A 348 10.84 10.97 4.09
N ARG A 349 12.01 10.52 4.52
CA ARG A 349 13.03 9.90 3.64
C ARG A 349 12.86 8.39 3.49
N TRP A 350 12.41 7.71 4.54
CA TRP A 350 12.36 6.24 4.57
C TRP A 350 11.04 5.66 4.09
N SER A 351 9.93 6.30 4.46
CA SER A 351 8.60 5.74 4.23
C SER A 351 8.21 5.62 2.74
N PRO A 352 8.57 6.57 1.84
CA PRO A 352 8.15 6.46 0.44
C PRO A 352 8.79 5.31 -0.34
N GLY A 353 9.98 4.85 0.08
CA GLY A 353 10.77 3.94 -0.73
C GLY A 353 11.27 4.56 -2.04
N ARG A 354 11.98 3.79 -2.84
CA ARG A 354 12.44 4.17 -4.19
C ARG A 354 11.30 4.01 -5.20
N LEU A 355 11.48 4.56 -6.39
CA LEU A 355 10.51 4.39 -7.48
C LEU A 355 10.30 2.90 -7.80
N ASP A 356 11.38 2.11 -7.86
CA ASP A 356 11.33 0.66 -8.13
C ASP A 356 10.71 -0.16 -6.99
N ASP A 357 10.63 0.40 -5.78
CA ASP A 357 9.88 -0.21 -4.68
C ASP A 357 8.37 0.02 -4.84
N ARG A 358 8.01 1.18 -5.41
CA ARG A 358 6.62 1.61 -5.57
C ARG A 358 5.96 1.11 -6.84
N CYS A 359 6.73 1.08 -7.94
CA CYS A 359 6.23 0.78 -9.27
C CYS A 359 7.10 -0.30 -9.90
N TRP A 360 6.53 -1.48 -10.13
CA TRP A 360 7.24 -2.63 -10.68
C TRP A 360 6.30 -3.59 -11.39
N SER A 361 6.86 -4.40 -12.27
CA SER A 361 6.19 -5.54 -12.90
C SER A 361 6.89 -6.82 -12.46
N PHE A 362 6.11 -7.88 -12.25
CA PHE A 362 6.57 -9.23 -11.99
C PHE A 362 6.05 -10.12 -13.10
N THR A 363 6.95 -10.75 -13.82
CA THR A 363 6.59 -11.74 -14.84
C THR A 363 6.48 -13.10 -14.17
N TRP A 364 5.38 -13.79 -14.38
CA TRP A 364 5.19 -15.14 -13.87
C TRP A 364 6.23 -16.07 -14.51
N PRO A 365 6.89 -16.96 -13.74
CA PRO A 365 7.71 -18.02 -14.32
C PRO A 365 6.86 -18.82 -15.30
N ALA A 366 7.43 -19.18 -16.45
CA ALA A 366 6.79 -20.11 -17.37
C ALA A 366 6.53 -21.45 -16.64
N ARG A 367 5.34 -21.99 -16.77
CA ARG A 367 4.97 -23.31 -16.24
C ARG A 367 5.60 -24.43 -17.06
#